data_286d8274a8668e5b76f5bc82d9fa2d0f
#
_entry.id   286d8274a8668e5b76f5bc82d9fa2d0f
#
_cell.length_a   1.000
_cell.length_b   1.000
_cell.length_c   1.000
_cell.angle_alpha   90.00
_cell.angle_beta   90.00
_cell.angle_gamma   90.00
#
_symmetry.space_group_name_H-M   'P 1'
#
loop_
_entity.id
_entity.type
_entity.pdbx_description
1 polymer ?
#
loop_
_entity_poly.entity_id
_entity_poly.type
_entity_poly.pdbx_seq_one_letter_code
_entity_poly.pdbx_strand_id
1 'polypeptide(L)'
;MVLTGKSAYGARAFFTGDKIDDALSPVWCNARFGASLTELPDGRYVQIGGEHEDHYDPDFRIYNDVILFDGRGGFEIYGYPEADFPPTDFHTATLVGDQIYVIGGLGYPESRTSGTTPVYRFDTASWRVTRVATSGAMPGWIYEHLAAYDAASNAIRVWGGTVQQRTKRHETSRSSFLLDLKTYIWRNA
;
A
#
# COMPACT_ATOMS: atom_id res chain seq x y z
N MET A 1 -16.40 -15.92 1.11
CA MET A 1 -14.95 -16.16 1.32
C MET A 1 -14.68 -16.17 2.82
N VAL A 2 -13.70 -16.93 3.30
CA VAL A 2 -13.34 -17.00 4.72
C VAL A 2 -11.96 -16.38 4.91
N LEU A 3 -11.82 -15.47 5.90
CA LEU A 3 -10.52 -14.94 6.29
C LEU A 3 -9.78 -16.01 7.13
N THR A 4 -8.63 -16.45 6.70
CA THR A 4 -7.88 -17.50 7.40
C THR A 4 -6.80 -16.96 8.32
N GLY A 5 -6.29 -15.75 8.07
CA GLY A 5 -5.15 -15.18 8.80
C GLY A 5 -3.88 -16.03 8.67
N LYS A 6 -3.73 -16.75 7.58
CA LYS A 6 -2.62 -17.68 7.33
C LYS A 6 -1.74 -17.14 6.20
N SER A 7 -0.51 -17.66 6.12
CA SER A 7 0.36 -17.49 4.95
C SER A 7 -0.32 -18.01 3.68
N ALA A 8 0.24 -17.68 2.51
CA ALA A 8 -0.29 -18.14 1.23
C ALA A 8 -0.42 -19.67 1.15
N TYR A 9 0.60 -20.42 1.60
CA TYR A 9 0.56 -21.88 1.68
C TYR A 9 -0.45 -22.37 2.71
N GLY A 10 -0.47 -21.77 3.89
CA GLY A 10 -1.42 -22.11 4.94
C GLY A 10 -2.87 -21.84 4.52
N ALA A 11 -3.13 -20.79 3.74
CA ALA A 11 -4.43 -20.50 3.17
C ALA A 11 -4.84 -21.54 2.13
N ARG A 12 -3.92 -21.94 1.23
CA ARG A 12 -4.16 -23.00 0.28
C ARG A 12 -4.53 -24.33 0.98
N ALA A 13 -3.69 -24.79 1.92
CA ALA A 13 -3.94 -26.00 2.66
C ALA A 13 -5.29 -25.97 3.40
N PHE A 14 -5.68 -24.81 3.94
CA PHE A 14 -6.96 -24.63 4.59
C PHE A 14 -8.15 -24.80 3.64
N PHE A 15 -8.05 -24.26 2.42
CA PHE A 15 -9.17 -24.31 1.46
C PHE A 15 -9.25 -25.61 0.67
N THR A 16 -8.11 -26.22 0.34
CA THR A 16 -8.07 -27.40 -0.53
C THR A 16 -7.90 -28.72 0.23
N GLY A 17 -7.42 -28.66 1.49
CA GLY A 17 -7.02 -29.84 2.25
C GLY A 17 -5.71 -30.46 1.75
N ASP A 18 -5.04 -29.86 0.78
CA ASP A 18 -3.79 -30.35 0.22
C ASP A 18 -2.65 -30.18 1.23
N LYS A 19 -1.59 -30.96 1.04
CA LYS A 19 -0.34 -30.73 1.75
C LYS A 19 0.28 -29.43 1.23
N ILE A 20 1.02 -28.74 2.11
CA ILE A 20 1.84 -27.62 1.72
C ILE A 20 2.87 -28.09 0.69
N ASP A 21 2.88 -27.44 -0.47
CA ASP A 21 3.79 -27.71 -1.58
C ASP A 21 4.23 -26.36 -2.15
N ASP A 22 5.51 -26.05 -2.01
CA ASP A 22 6.14 -24.80 -2.44
C ASP A 22 6.24 -24.65 -3.96
N ALA A 23 6.05 -25.73 -4.72
CA ALA A 23 5.96 -25.69 -6.18
C ALA A 23 4.59 -25.22 -6.71
N LEU A 24 3.59 -25.08 -5.83
CA LEU A 24 2.25 -24.68 -6.22
C LEU A 24 2.03 -23.19 -5.94
N SER A 25 1.33 -22.51 -6.86
CA SER A 25 0.96 -21.11 -6.67
C SER A 25 0.11 -20.91 -5.43
N PRO A 26 0.36 -19.85 -4.63
CA PRO A 26 -0.37 -19.59 -3.40
C PRO A 26 -1.84 -19.27 -3.68
N VAL A 27 -2.70 -19.60 -2.73
CA VAL A 27 -4.05 -19.07 -2.67
C VAL A 27 -3.99 -17.67 -2.07
N TRP A 28 -4.82 -16.76 -2.58
CA TRP A 28 -4.98 -15.43 -2.03
C TRP A 28 -5.16 -15.46 -0.49
N CYS A 29 -4.49 -14.56 0.22
CA CYS A 29 -4.60 -14.42 1.67
C CYS A 29 -4.65 -12.93 2.08
N ASN A 30 -5.08 -12.70 3.34
CA ASN A 30 -5.13 -11.37 3.95
C ASN A 30 -4.06 -11.16 5.04
N ALA A 31 -3.30 -12.20 5.38
CA ALA A 31 -2.16 -12.08 6.28
C ALA A 31 -0.95 -11.58 5.49
N ARG A 32 -0.68 -10.27 5.56
CA ARG A 32 0.31 -9.60 4.70
C ARG A 32 1.17 -8.66 5.52
N PHE A 33 2.43 -8.56 5.13
CA PHE A 33 3.35 -7.54 5.62
C PHE A 33 3.21 -6.26 4.81
N GLY A 34 3.51 -5.11 5.41
CA GLY A 34 3.53 -3.85 4.69
C GLY A 34 2.19 -3.39 4.10
N ALA A 35 1.09 -4.08 4.40
CA ALA A 35 -0.25 -3.59 4.07
C ALA A 35 -0.60 -2.40 4.97
N SER A 36 -1.35 -1.44 4.44
CA SER A 36 -1.97 -0.40 5.27
C SER A 36 -3.34 -0.83 5.77
N LEU A 37 -3.73 -0.33 6.95
CA LEU A 37 -5.07 -0.50 7.50
C LEU A 37 -5.61 0.88 7.90
N THR A 38 -6.71 1.30 7.29
CA THR A 38 -7.35 2.62 7.50
C THR A 38 -8.76 2.42 8.04
N GLU A 39 -9.08 3.03 9.17
CA GLU A 39 -10.43 3.07 9.70
C GLU A 39 -11.23 4.19 9.01
N LEU A 40 -12.46 3.87 8.59
CA LEU A 40 -13.40 4.82 8.02
C LEU A 40 -14.33 5.38 9.11
N PRO A 41 -14.91 6.59 8.92
CA PRO A 41 -15.78 7.22 9.91
C PRO A 41 -17.05 6.40 10.26
N ASP A 42 -17.44 5.48 9.40
CA ASP A 42 -18.60 4.59 9.60
C ASP A 42 -18.26 3.26 10.32
N GLY A 43 -17.01 3.11 10.78
CA GLY A 43 -16.53 1.94 11.51
C GLY A 43 -16.09 0.76 10.62
N ARG A 44 -16.05 0.94 9.31
CA ARG A 44 -15.43 -0.01 8.38
C ARG A 44 -13.91 0.18 8.37
N TYR A 45 -13.19 -0.85 7.92
CA TYR A 45 -11.74 -0.83 7.79
C TYR A 45 -11.33 -1.16 6.37
N VAL A 46 -10.31 -0.48 5.89
CA VAL A 46 -9.75 -0.65 4.54
C VAL A 46 -8.32 -1.13 4.65
N GLN A 47 -8.05 -2.33 4.14
CA GLN A 47 -6.69 -2.83 3.96
C GLN A 47 -6.29 -2.67 2.50
N ILE A 48 -5.11 -2.13 2.24
CA ILE A 48 -4.59 -1.90 0.89
C ILE A 48 -3.27 -2.62 0.71
N GLY A 49 -3.12 -3.37 -0.40
CA GLY A 49 -1.89 -3.98 -0.83
C GLY A 49 -1.24 -4.90 0.20
N GLY A 50 0.08 -4.75 0.35
CA GLY A 50 0.91 -5.60 1.20
C GLY A 50 1.48 -6.81 0.45
N GLU A 51 2.45 -7.48 1.07
CA GLU A 51 3.09 -8.68 0.53
C GLU A 51 2.82 -9.88 1.42
N HIS A 52 2.86 -11.08 0.87
CA HIS A 52 3.16 -12.25 1.65
C HIS A 52 4.58 -12.71 1.36
N GLU A 53 5.31 -12.97 2.40
CA GLU A 53 6.58 -13.64 2.35
C GLU A 53 6.53 -14.75 3.39
N ASP A 54 6.60 -16.00 2.92
CA ASP A 54 6.87 -17.13 3.77
C ASP A 54 8.32 -17.53 3.51
N HIS A 55 9.13 -17.56 4.53
CA HIS A 55 10.56 -17.84 4.43
C HIS A 55 10.78 -19.07 3.54
N TYR A 56 11.42 -18.90 2.38
CA TYR A 56 11.54 -19.89 1.30
C TYR A 56 10.33 -20.06 0.37
N ASP A 57 9.38 -19.11 0.41
CA ASP A 57 8.26 -19.14 -0.52
C ASP A 57 8.73 -18.75 -1.93
N PRO A 58 8.73 -19.65 -2.93
CA PRO A 58 9.04 -19.26 -4.31
C PRO A 58 7.94 -18.40 -4.93
N ASP A 59 6.78 -18.29 -4.29
CA ASP A 59 5.61 -17.58 -4.75
C ASP A 59 5.44 -16.22 -4.07
N PHE A 60 6.54 -15.56 -3.68
CA PHE A 60 6.54 -14.19 -3.18
C PHE A 60 5.63 -13.30 -4.03
N ARG A 61 4.69 -12.63 -3.39
CA ARG A 61 3.72 -11.78 -4.09
C ARG A 61 3.41 -10.50 -3.33
N ILE A 62 3.47 -9.40 -4.06
CA ILE A 62 2.94 -8.12 -3.61
C ILE A 62 1.55 -7.95 -4.23
N TYR A 63 0.59 -7.51 -3.41
CA TYR A 63 -0.81 -7.34 -3.82
C TYR A 63 -1.11 -5.90 -4.23
N ASN A 64 -2.14 -5.74 -5.08
CA ASN A 64 -2.69 -4.44 -5.47
C ASN A 64 -4.21 -4.39 -5.29
N ASP A 65 -4.73 -5.23 -4.43
CA ASP A 65 -6.15 -5.23 -4.07
C ASP A 65 -6.43 -4.35 -2.84
N VAL A 66 -7.71 -4.04 -2.68
CA VAL A 66 -8.27 -3.37 -1.50
C VAL A 66 -9.29 -4.29 -0.87
N ILE A 67 -9.18 -4.50 0.43
CA ILE A 67 -10.13 -5.28 1.22
C ILE A 67 -10.88 -4.32 2.12
N LEU A 68 -12.19 -4.27 1.96
CA LEU A 68 -13.10 -3.50 2.80
C LEU A 68 -13.77 -4.44 3.81
N PHE A 69 -13.48 -4.26 5.09
CA PHE A 69 -14.11 -4.99 6.20
C PHE A 69 -15.29 -4.19 6.75
N ASP A 70 -16.43 -4.84 6.96
CA ASP A 70 -17.65 -4.20 7.48
C ASP A 70 -17.68 -4.06 9.01
N GLY A 71 -16.62 -4.48 9.71
CA GLY A 71 -16.55 -4.50 11.17
C GLY A 71 -17.43 -5.55 11.85
N ARG A 72 -18.14 -6.40 11.09
CA ARG A 72 -19.08 -7.42 11.58
C ARG A 72 -18.71 -8.83 11.13
N GLY A 73 -17.54 -8.97 10.51
CA GLY A 73 -17.02 -10.23 10.00
C GLY A 73 -17.24 -10.45 8.49
N GLY A 74 -17.91 -9.54 7.80
CA GLY A 74 -18.01 -9.50 6.36
C GLY A 74 -16.91 -8.65 5.74
N PHE A 75 -16.63 -8.89 4.45
CA PHE A 75 -15.68 -8.09 3.69
C PHE A 75 -15.95 -8.16 2.19
N GLU A 76 -15.45 -7.16 1.48
CA GLU A 76 -15.43 -7.06 0.03
C GLU A 76 -14.00 -6.91 -0.46
N ILE A 77 -13.69 -7.42 -1.66
CA ILE A 77 -12.37 -7.30 -2.28
C ILE A 77 -12.52 -6.58 -3.61
N TYR A 78 -11.73 -5.53 -3.79
CA TYR A 78 -11.62 -4.77 -5.02
C TYR A 78 -10.25 -5.03 -5.63
N GLY A 79 -10.21 -5.67 -6.81
CA GLY A 79 -9.01 -5.88 -7.59
C GLY A 79 -8.86 -4.79 -8.66
N TYR A 80 -7.62 -4.40 -8.97
CA TYR A 80 -7.30 -3.38 -9.96
C TYR A 80 -6.33 -3.92 -11.00
N PRO A 81 -6.44 -3.48 -12.28
CA PRO A 81 -5.37 -3.68 -13.23
C PRO A 81 -4.07 -3.04 -12.73
N GLU A 82 -2.93 -3.71 -12.92
CA GLU A 82 -1.62 -3.18 -12.48
C GLU A 82 -1.27 -1.83 -13.12
N ALA A 83 -1.80 -1.57 -14.32
CA ALA A 83 -1.63 -0.28 -14.99
C ALA A 83 -2.34 0.87 -14.26
N ASP A 84 -3.43 0.60 -13.54
CA ASP A 84 -4.20 1.59 -12.80
C ASP A 84 -3.68 1.73 -11.37
N PHE A 85 -3.41 0.59 -10.72
CA PHE A 85 -2.83 0.53 -9.38
C PHE A 85 -1.85 -0.64 -9.31
N PRO A 86 -0.53 -0.38 -9.32
CA PRO A 86 0.47 -1.45 -9.27
C PRO A 86 0.55 -2.10 -7.88
N PRO A 87 1.07 -3.33 -7.80
CA PRO A 87 1.39 -3.97 -6.53
C PRO A 87 2.21 -3.07 -5.62
N THR A 88 1.80 -2.93 -4.36
CA THR A 88 2.41 -2.02 -3.40
C THR A 88 2.36 -2.56 -1.96
N ASP A 89 3.44 -2.33 -1.23
CA ASP A 89 3.68 -2.72 0.15
C ASP A 89 4.48 -1.63 0.87
N PHE A 90 4.50 -1.61 2.19
CA PHE A 90 5.24 -0.63 3.01
C PHE A 90 4.98 0.84 2.63
N HIS A 91 3.81 1.10 2.04
CA HIS A 91 3.29 2.43 1.74
C HIS A 91 2.56 3.02 2.96
N THR A 92 2.23 4.30 2.90
CA THR A 92 1.27 4.89 3.82
C THR A 92 -0.07 5.10 3.14
N ALA A 93 -1.17 4.95 3.90
CA ALA A 93 -2.52 5.30 3.48
C ALA A 93 -3.12 6.30 4.46
N THR A 94 -3.48 7.48 3.96
CA THR A 94 -4.00 8.59 4.77
C THR A 94 -5.38 8.98 4.30
N LEU A 95 -6.38 8.85 5.18
CA LEU A 95 -7.75 9.28 4.92
C LEU A 95 -7.86 10.81 5.06
N VAL A 96 -8.41 11.46 4.03
CA VAL A 96 -8.72 12.91 4.02
C VAL A 96 -10.10 13.09 3.42
N GLY A 97 -11.08 13.40 4.25
CA GLY A 97 -12.47 13.43 3.82
C GLY A 97 -12.94 12.05 3.37
N ASP A 98 -13.38 11.94 2.13
CA ASP A 98 -13.82 10.72 1.46
C ASP A 98 -12.74 10.08 0.56
N GLN A 99 -11.49 10.52 0.68
CA GLN A 99 -10.37 10.05 -0.14
C GLN A 99 -9.29 9.40 0.72
N ILE A 100 -8.76 8.24 0.29
CA ILE A 100 -7.55 7.65 0.88
C ILE A 100 -6.38 7.91 -0.07
N TYR A 101 -5.37 8.60 0.43
CA TYR A 101 -4.12 8.84 -0.29
C TYR A 101 -3.10 7.77 0.06
N VAL A 102 -2.70 6.97 -0.92
CA VAL A 102 -1.62 5.99 -0.83
C VAL A 102 -0.36 6.63 -1.36
N ILE A 103 0.67 6.71 -0.53
CA ILE A 103 1.93 7.39 -0.85
C ILE A 103 3.09 6.43 -0.71
N GLY A 104 3.99 6.42 -1.68
CA GLY A 104 5.19 5.59 -1.68
C GLY A 104 4.90 4.11 -1.80
N GLY A 105 5.74 3.30 -1.19
CA GLY A 105 5.71 1.85 -1.21
C GLY A 105 6.97 1.26 -1.82
N LEU A 106 7.32 0.02 -1.44
CA LEU A 106 8.49 -0.66 -1.97
C LEU A 106 8.21 -1.20 -3.38
N GLY A 107 7.17 -2.01 -3.55
CA GLY A 107 6.81 -2.58 -4.84
C GLY A 107 7.88 -3.49 -5.46
N TYR A 108 7.62 -4.03 -6.63
CA TYR A 108 8.61 -4.83 -7.36
C TYR A 108 9.77 -3.97 -7.88
N PRO A 109 11.01 -4.50 -7.91
CA PRO A 109 12.21 -3.75 -8.31
C PRO A 109 12.11 -3.06 -9.67
N GLU A 110 11.49 -3.70 -10.66
CA GLU A 110 11.32 -3.20 -12.02
C GLU A 110 10.36 -2.00 -12.13
N SER A 111 9.46 -1.85 -11.16
CA SER A 111 8.51 -0.74 -11.10
C SER A 111 9.08 0.53 -10.47
N ARG A 112 10.24 0.42 -9.82
CA ARG A 112 10.82 1.52 -9.03
C ARG A 112 11.50 2.56 -9.90
N THR A 113 11.06 3.80 -9.79
CA THR A 113 11.62 4.93 -10.52
C THR A 113 12.27 5.91 -9.57
N SER A 114 13.62 5.95 -9.59
CA SER A 114 14.38 6.85 -8.70
C SER A 114 13.98 8.31 -8.88
N GLY A 115 13.85 9.03 -7.76
CA GLY A 115 13.49 10.44 -7.75
C GLY A 115 11.99 10.71 -7.90
N THR A 116 11.16 9.68 -7.98
CA THR A 116 9.70 9.83 -8.00
C THR A 116 9.08 9.27 -6.71
N THR A 117 7.96 9.84 -6.31
CA THR A 117 7.14 9.33 -5.21
C THR A 117 5.77 8.99 -5.79
N PRO A 118 5.40 7.70 -5.92
CA PRO A 118 4.08 7.34 -6.40
C PRO A 118 3.01 7.82 -5.41
N VAL A 119 1.94 8.39 -5.93
CA VAL A 119 0.77 8.81 -5.16
C VAL A 119 -0.48 8.33 -5.88
N TYR A 120 -1.32 7.62 -5.14
CA TYR A 120 -2.64 7.17 -5.61
C TYR A 120 -3.71 7.68 -4.67
N ARG A 121 -4.89 7.90 -5.20
CA ARG A 121 -6.06 8.35 -4.46
C ARG A 121 -7.23 7.41 -4.72
N PHE A 122 -7.79 6.85 -3.67
CA PHE A 122 -9.00 6.05 -3.68
C PHE A 122 -10.18 6.87 -3.21
N ASP A 123 -11.25 6.84 -3.96
CA ASP A 123 -12.55 7.37 -3.55
C ASP A 123 -13.29 6.31 -2.72
N THR A 124 -13.63 6.60 -1.48
CA THR A 124 -14.20 5.62 -0.53
C THR A 124 -15.67 5.27 -0.80
N ALA A 125 -16.35 6.00 -1.67
CA ALA A 125 -17.73 5.69 -2.07
C ALA A 125 -17.78 4.75 -3.28
N SER A 126 -16.87 4.94 -4.24
CA SER A 126 -16.86 4.19 -5.50
C SER A 126 -15.73 3.17 -5.62
N TRP A 127 -14.75 3.22 -4.76
CA TRP A 127 -13.49 2.44 -4.78
C TRP A 127 -12.70 2.63 -6.08
N ARG A 128 -12.91 3.75 -6.75
CA ARG A 128 -12.12 4.12 -7.92
C ARG A 128 -10.75 4.62 -7.47
N VAL A 129 -9.72 4.11 -8.13
CA VAL A 129 -8.34 4.58 -7.95
C VAL A 129 -7.99 5.59 -9.01
N THR A 130 -7.19 6.59 -8.65
CA THR A 130 -6.62 7.58 -9.57
C THR A 130 -5.16 7.80 -9.21
N ARG A 131 -4.28 7.68 -10.19
CA ARG A 131 -2.89 8.10 -10.02
C ARG A 131 -2.84 9.62 -9.97
N VAL A 132 -2.20 10.16 -8.94
CA VAL A 132 -2.04 11.61 -8.75
C VAL A 132 -0.71 12.04 -9.35
N ALA A 133 -0.77 12.93 -10.35
CA ALA A 133 0.42 13.57 -10.88
C ALA A 133 0.94 14.61 -9.90
N THR A 134 2.13 14.40 -9.36
CA THR A 134 2.77 15.30 -8.40
C THR A 134 4.04 15.92 -8.98
N SER A 135 4.44 17.07 -8.43
CA SER A 135 5.66 17.78 -8.82
C SER A 135 6.35 18.41 -7.60
N GLY A 136 7.49 19.06 -7.78
CA GLY A 136 8.22 19.75 -6.72
C GLY A 136 9.26 18.90 -6.02
N ALA A 137 9.60 19.25 -4.80
CA ALA A 137 10.64 18.59 -4.00
C ALA A 137 10.10 17.32 -3.33
N MET A 138 9.94 16.26 -4.11
CA MET A 138 9.39 14.99 -3.62
C MET A 138 10.42 14.12 -2.90
N PRO A 139 9.98 13.24 -1.97
CA PRO A 139 10.87 12.35 -1.20
C PRO A 139 11.77 11.45 -2.04
N GLY A 140 11.35 11.09 -3.24
CA GLY A 140 11.92 10.00 -4.01
C GLY A 140 11.16 8.68 -3.81
N TRP A 141 11.72 7.55 -4.23
CA TRP A 141 11.07 6.25 -4.04
C TRP A 141 11.19 5.85 -2.58
N ILE A 142 10.15 6.16 -1.79
CA ILE A 142 10.13 6.05 -0.33
C ILE A 142 9.17 4.95 0.13
N TYR A 143 9.56 4.21 1.16
CA TYR A 143 8.76 3.16 1.81
C TYR A 143 9.07 3.09 3.32
N GLU A 144 8.24 2.40 4.11
CA GLU A 144 8.33 2.33 5.58
C GLU A 144 8.33 3.71 6.26
N HIS A 145 7.84 4.72 5.59
CA HIS A 145 7.73 6.08 6.12
C HIS A 145 6.45 6.27 6.92
N LEU A 146 6.36 7.39 7.59
CA LEU A 146 5.16 7.83 8.28
C LEU A 146 4.48 8.95 7.49
N ALA A 147 3.16 9.03 7.58
CA ALA A 147 2.38 10.11 7.01
C ALA A 147 1.24 10.54 7.92
N ALA A 148 0.91 11.82 7.89
CA ALA A 148 -0.24 12.38 8.58
C ALA A 148 -0.82 13.56 7.81
N TYR A 149 -2.15 13.68 7.84
CA TYR A 149 -2.85 14.83 7.29
C TYR A 149 -2.77 16.00 8.25
N ASP A 150 -2.34 17.15 7.74
CA ASP A 150 -2.38 18.43 8.42
C ASP A 150 -3.53 19.27 7.85
N ALA A 151 -4.61 19.35 8.59
CA ALA A 151 -5.81 20.10 8.18
C ALA A 151 -5.57 21.60 8.07
N ALA A 152 -4.63 22.17 8.85
CA ALA A 152 -4.36 23.59 8.84
C ALA A 152 -3.71 24.05 7.53
N SER A 153 -2.84 23.22 6.95
CA SER A 153 -2.18 23.49 5.67
C SER A 153 -2.83 22.75 4.48
N ASN A 154 -3.85 21.94 4.72
CA ASN A 154 -4.44 21.02 3.73
C ASN A 154 -3.38 20.21 2.98
N ALA A 155 -2.47 19.61 3.73
CA ALA A 155 -1.34 18.86 3.18
C ALA A 155 -1.15 17.52 3.91
N ILE A 156 -0.53 16.55 3.23
CA ILE A 156 -0.05 15.34 3.88
C ILE A 156 1.44 15.51 4.15
N ARG A 157 1.80 15.41 5.43
CA ARG A 157 3.19 15.37 5.87
C ARG A 157 3.71 13.95 5.77
N VAL A 158 4.91 13.79 5.21
CA VAL A 158 5.63 12.52 5.07
C VAL A 158 7.01 12.67 5.69
N TRP A 159 7.43 11.68 6.52
CA TRP A 159 8.74 11.72 7.19
C TRP A 159 9.26 10.32 7.51
N GLY A 160 10.56 10.23 7.74
CA GLY A 160 11.23 8.95 8.05
C GLY A 160 11.23 7.99 6.88
N GLY A 161 11.33 6.71 7.19
CA GLY A 161 11.36 5.64 6.20
C GLY A 161 12.68 5.51 5.45
N THR A 162 12.64 4.75 4.39
CA THR A 162 13.79 4.41 3.54
C THR A 162 13.56 4.91 2.12
N VAL A 163 14.56 5.53 1.53
CA VAL A 163 14.53 6.01 0.14
C VAL A 163 15.49 5.18 -0.70
N GLN A 164 14.99 4.63 -1.79
CA GLN A 164 15.83 3.95 -2.77
C GLN A 164 16.53 4.96 -3.68
N GLN A 165 17.85 4.90 -3.69
CA GLN A 165 18.71 5.72 -4.53
C GLN A 165 18.93 5.08 -5.91
N ARG A 166 19.40 5.88 -6.88
CA ARG A 166 19.72 5.42 -8.26
C ARG A 166 20.70 4.24 -8.30
N THR A 167 21.56 4.10 -7.30
CA THR A 167 22.59 3.05 -7.18
C THR A 167 22.09 1.76 -6.54
N LYS A 168 20.78 1.55 -6.41
CA LYS A 168 20.14 0.49 -5.62
C LYS A 168 20.51 0.53 -4.11
N ARG A 169 21.12 1.62 -3.63
CA ARG A 169 21.32 1.85 -2.20
C ARG A 169 20.00 2.28 -1.58
N HIS A 170 19.79 1.83 -0.37
CA HIS A 170 18.67 2.23 0.47
C HIS A 170 19.21 3.14 1.57
N GLU A 171 18.64 4.32 1.73
CA GLU A 171 19.08 5.30 2.72
C GLU A 171 17.89 5.71 3.60
N THR A 172 18.13 5.74 4.91
CA THR A 172 17.13 6.26 5.85
C THR A 172 16.89 7.75 5.57
N SER A 173 15.63 8.09 5.31
CA SER A 173 15.24 9.50 5.13
C SER A 173 15.30 10.25 6.45
N ARG A 174 16.02 11.36 6.48
CA ARG A 174 16.05 12.29 7.61
C ARG A 174 15.23 13.54 7.36
N SER A 175 14.69 13.68 6.17
CA SER A 175 13.91 14.84 5.73
C SER A 175 12.42 14.63 5.98
N SER A 176 11.70 15.73 6.02
CA SER A 176 10.26 15.75 6.09
C SER A 176 9.72 16.54 4.90
N PHE A 177 8.61 16.09 4.34
CA PHE A 177 8.01 16.64 3.13
C PHE A 177 6.53 16.90 3.34
N LEU A 178 5.99 17.85 2.61
CA LEU A 178 4.56 18.16 2.58
C LEU A 178 4.04 18.04 1.16
N LEU A 179 2.99 17.26 0.97
CA LEU A 179 2.21 17.21 -0.26
C LEU A 179 0.99 18.11 -0.09
N ASP A 180 0.95 19.23 -0.77
CA ASP A 180 -0.21 20.12 -0.82
C ASP A 180 -1.34 19.42 -1.63
N LEU A 181 -2.50 19.22 -1.02
CA LEU A 181 -3.60 18.47 -1.62
C LEU A 181 -4.45 19.29 -2.61
N LYS A 182 -4.23 20.59 -2.70
CA LYS A 182 -4.88 21.45 -3.69
C LYS A 182 -4.11 21.50 -5.00
N THR A 183 -2.77 21.53 -4.90
CA THR A 183 -1.89 21.73 -6.05
C THR A 183 -1.12 20.48 -6.45
N TYR A 184 -1.05 19.48 -5.57
CA TYR A 184 -0.23 18.27 -5.67
C TYR A 184 1.27 18.58 -5.85
N ILE A 185 1.72 19.65 -5.22
CA ILE A 185 3.13 20.07 -5.22
C ILE A 185 3.76 19.64 -3.90
N TRP A 186 4.89 18.94 -4.00
CA TRP A 186 5.74 18.60 -2.88
C TRP A 186 6.65 19.77 -2.49
N ARG A 187 6.83 19.96 -1.19
CA ARG A 187 7.80 20.88 -0.62
C ARG A 187 8.49 20.26 0.59
N ASN A 188 9.68 20.74 0.92
CA ASN A 188 10.32 20.41 2.20
C ASN A 188 9.48 20.99 3.35
N ALA A 189 9.40 20.26 4.47
CA ALA A 189 8.66 20.66 5.68
C ALA A 189 9.57 21.23 6.72
#